data_fd6dbe7e32d5f6819123d1b6cc038dc6
#
_entry.id   fd6dbe7e32d5f6819123d1b6cc038dc6
#
_cell.length_a   1.000
_cell.length_b   1.000
_cell.length_c   1.000
_cell.angle_alpha   90.00
_cell.angle_beta   90.00
_cell.angle_gamma   90.00
#
_symmetry.space_group_name_H-M   'P 1'
#
loop_
_entity.id
_entity.type
_entity.pdbx_description
1 polymer ?
#
loop_
_entity_poly.entity_id
_entity_poly.type
_entity_poly.pdbx_seq_one_letter_code
_entity_poly.pdbx_strand_id
1 'polypeptide(L)'
;MTLPRSRSQSRRRSPLRQTSWLAVLSMLAAIPGTALAHSFDERYDLPAPLPYFVAGAAAVVALSFVIAAVFSRRKVGSLERRPQHGRAIAFGPLPVLLRGGILLVRALSLGLFFLVIASALFGSGDPLMNLAPTLIWIVWWVGLSLLVACVGNVWPVLDPWLTLFDAVDALARCMGWRGGIVLGLAFPRALGAWPAVALLLLWSWLELVFPLATAPGRVAFAALAWSALTLAGMVCFGRAAWQRNADVFALYFDVLGRFAPLALHPGGRGLVVRAPGEGLTVMRDSGAADIGFVIAMLSTVLFDGLRGGQAWGPVEAAFARSLPALADTNAYAAGTAGLVGLWLVFLVAYWAACVAAAGLLGGAAGGAGGIARRYVWTLVPIAVGYNLAHNFSGLLVQGQNVIPLLSDPFGWHWDLFGTAQRYPDIGIVDARTTWYVAVAAIVAGHVSAVWLAHRVALRDLREPRRAALACVPLTVLMVAYTAVSLSVIAEPMVRFLPEPAQAAFMAFGIAGFKSGDG
;
A
#
# COMPACT_ATOMS: atom_id res chain seq x y z
N MET A 1 19.70 60.50 47.38
CA MET A 1 18.70 60.23 46.33
C MET A 1 19.05 58.90 45.72
N THR A 2 18.34 57.84 46.15
CA THR A 2 18.66 56.41 45.99
C THR A 2 17.91 55.82 44.80
N LEU A 3 18.61 55.19 43.85
CA LEU A 3 18.06 54.43 42.75
C LEU A 3 17.67 53.01 43.22
N PRO A 4 16.56 52.43 42.75
CA PRO A 4 16.15 51.09 43.14
C PRO A 4 16.79 50.00 42.24
N ARG A 5 17.24 48.92 42.88
CA ARG A 5 17.76 47.70 42.32
C ARG A 5 16.67 46.90 41.58
N SER A 6 16.90 46.52 40.33
CA SER A 6 16.10 45.57 39.57
C SER A 6 16.30 44.13 40.11
N ARG A 7 15.20 43.48 40.49
CA ARG A 7 15.15 42.03 40.85
C ARG A 7 15.10 41.20 39.57
N SER A 8 16.10 40.35 39.35
CA SER A 8 16.06 39.29 38.37
C SER A 8 15.09 38.19 38.82
N GLN A 9 13.99 38.01 38.09
CA GLN A 9 13.11 36.85 38.27
C GLN A 9 13.73 35.63 37.56
N SER A 10 14.22 34.67 38.34
CA SER A 10 14.57 33.34 37.87
C SER A 10 13.29 32.58 37.48
N ARG A 11 13.04 32.39 36.18
CA ARG A 11 12.01 31.48 35.68
C ARG A 11 12.37 30.04 36.09
N ARG A 12 11.69 29.49 37.09
CA ARG A 12 11.66 28.05 37.38
C ARG A 12 11.04 27.31 36.19
N ARG A 13 11.84 26.51 35.52
CA ARG A 13 11.35 25.54 34.49
C ARG A 13 10.62 24.42 35.22
N SER A 14 9.34 24.19 34.89
CA SER A 14 8.54 23.12 35.46
C SER A 14 9.00 21.74 34.96
N PRO A 15 9.03 20.69 35.83
CA PRO A 15 9.53 19.35 35.48
C PRO A 15 8.55 18.45 34.72
N LEU A 16 7.46 18.98 34.17
CA LEU A 16 6.38 18.18 33.53
C LEU A 16 6.63 17.79 32.06
N ARG A 17 7.80 18.07 31.49
CA ARG A 17 8.09 17.77 30.06
C ARG A 17 8.94 16.51 29.82
N GLN A 18 9.41 15.82 30.83
CA GLN A 18 10.28 14.63 30.63
C GLN A 18 9.58 13.28 30.81
N THR A 19 8.36 13.23 31.32
CA THR A 19 7.67 11.96 31.61
C THR A 19 6.87 11.39 30.43
N SER A 20 6.60 12.17 29.38
CA SER A 20 5.77 11.72 28.25
C SER A 20 6.51 10.80 27.26
N TRP A 21 7.82 10.90 27.15
CA TRP A 21 8.60 10.11 26.18
C TRP A 21 8.91 8.69 26.65
N LEU A 22 9.00 8.49 27.98
CA LEU A 22 9.22 7.17 28.58
C LEU A 22 7.97 6.29 28.51
N ALA A 23 6.78 6.89 28.54
CA ALA A 23 5.52 6.17 28.43
C ALA A 23 5.27 5.62 27.00
N VAL A 24 5.71 6.34 25.97
CA VAL A 24 5.60 5.86 24.58
C VAL A 24 6.62 4.76 24.29
N LEU A 25 7.83 4.86 24.84
CA LEU A 25 8.86 3.82 24.71
C LEU A 25 8.51 2.55 25.49
N SER A 26 7.85 2.66 26.64
CA SER A 26 7.41 1.49 27.41
C SER A 26 6.20 0.78 26.79
N MET A 27 5.34 1.48 26.05
CA MET A 27 4.27 0.84 25.28
C MET A 27 4.79 0.03 24.07
N LEU A 28 5.93 0.45 23.49
CA LEU A 28 6.61 -0.29 22.41
C LEU A 28 7.50 -1.44 22.92
N ALA A 29 7.85 -1.44 24.22
CA ALA A 29 8.69 -2.47 24.82
C ALA A 29 7.91 -3.60 25.52
N ALA A 30 6.59 -3.48 25.66
CA ALA A 30 5.74 -4.52 26.23
C ALA A 30 5.34 -5.56 25.15
N ILE A 31 6.31 -6.27 24.58
CA ILE A 31 6.08 -7.52 23.85
C ILE A 31 6.05 -8.63 24.90
N PRO A 32 4.91 -9.30 25.16
CA PRO A 32 4.86 -10.41 26.10
C PRO A 32 5.70 -11.56 25.58
N GLY A 33 6.65 -12.00 26.40
CA GLY A 33 7.42 -13.20 26.14
C GLY A 33 6.57 -14.45 26.21
N THR A 34 6.75 -15.31 25.21
CA THR A 34 6.56 -16.76 25.17
C THR A 34 5.39 -17.40 25.92
N ALA A 35 4.36 -17.76 25.19
CA ALA A 35 3.51 -18.92 25.55
C ALA A 35 3.87 -20.08 24.62
N LEU A 36 4.46 -21.14 25.17
CA LEU A 36 4.67 -22.42 24.53
C LEU A 36 3.33 -23.16 24.49
N ALA A 37 2.75 -23.32 23.31
CA ALA A 37 1.65 -24.25 23.07
C ALA A 37 2.01 -25.14 21.89
N HIS A 38 2.11 -26.45 22.16
CA HIS A 38 2.31 -27.49 21.16
C HIS A 38 1.00 -27.75 20.42
N SER A 39 0.99 -27.60 19.11
CA SER A 39 0.04 -28.26 18.23
C SER A 39 0.75 -28.67 16.94
N PHE A 40 0.45 -29.90 16.50
CA PHE A 40 1.01 -30.53 15.31
C PHE A 40 0.42 -29.84 14.07
N ASP A 41 1.16 -28.88 13.52
CA ASP A 41 1.00 -28.40 12.17
C ASP A 41 2.40 -28.15 11.62
N GLU A 42 2.65 -28.35 10.34
CA GLU A 42 3.99 -28.16 9.77
C GLU A 42 4.45 -26.71 10.00
N ARG A 43 5.00 -26.48 11.18
CA ARG A 43 5.63 -25.21 11.51
C ARG A 43 6.88 -25.09 10.64
N TYR A 44 6.90 -24.09 9.77
CA TYR A 44 8.16 -23.62 9.22
C TYR A 44 8.97 -23.02 10.36
N ASP A 45 9.90 -23.79 10.88
CA ASP A 45 10.88 -23.28 11.85
C ASP A 45 11.83 -22.33 11.11
N LEU A 46 11.78 -21.05 11.49
CA LEU A 46 12.71 -20.06 10.94
C LEU A 46 14.15 -20.59 11.07
N PRO A 47 15.02 -20.39 10.05
CA PRO A 47 16.40 -20.89 10.07
C PRO A 47 17.26 -20.31 11.21
N ALA A 48 16.77 -19.24 11.86
CA ALA A 48 17.28 -18.68 13.09
C ALA A 48 16.12 -18.07 13.89
N PRO A 49 16.25 -17.91 15.22
CA PRO A 49 15.23 -17.24 16.04
C PRO A 49 14.88 -15.85 15.50
N LEU A 50 13.57 -15.51 15.45
CA LEU A 50 13.06 -14.23 14.94
C LEU A 50 13.79 -12.99 15.45
N PRO A 51 14.17 -12.89 16.76
CA PRO A 51 14.90 -11.72 17.25
C PRO A 51 16.22 -11.41 16.50
N TYR A 52 16.90 -12.42 15.96
CA TYR A 52 18.12 -12.18 15.17
C TYR A 52 17.81 -11.52 13.82
N PHE A 53 16.71 -11.91 13.16
CA PHE A 53 16.28 -11.25 11.93
C PHE A 53 15.85 -9.82 12.19
N VAL A 54 15.07 -9.60 13.25
CA VAL A 54 14.61 -8.26 13.62
C VAL A 54 15.79 -7.36 13.99
N ALA A 55 16.69 -7.83 14.85
CA ALA A 55 17.88 -7.07 15.26
C ALA A 55 18.82 -6.80 14.07
N GLY A 56 19.06 -7.81 13.23
CA GLY A 56 19.88 -7.67 12.02
C GLY A 56 19.30 -6.67 11.03
N ALA A 57 18.01 -6.75 10.73
CA ALA A 57 17.33 -5.82 9.83
C ALA A 57 17.34 -4.38 10.39
N ALA A 58 17.03 -4.21 11.68
CA ALA A 58 17.09 -2.92 12.36
C ALA A 58 18.51 -2.32 12.30
N ALA A 59 19.54 -3.15 12.53
CA ALA A 59 20.93 -2.73 12.45
C ALA A 59 21.32 -2.33 11.01
N VAL A 60 20.88 -3.06 9.98
CA VAL A 60 21.14 -2.73 8.57
C VAL A 60 20.50 -1.39 8.21
N VAL A 61 19.25 -1.14 8.63
CA VAL A 61 18.56 0.13 8.38
C VAL A 61 19.27 1.28 9.10
N ALA A 62 19.63 1.12 10.38
CA ALA A 62 20.38 2.12 11.13
C ALA A 62 21.77 2.39 10.51
N LEU A 63 22.50 1.34 10.13
CA LEU A 63 23.82 1.45 9.50
C LEU A 63 23.73 2.13 8.14
N SER A 64 22.69 1.85 7.34
CA SER A 64 22.46 2.51 6.05
C SER A 64 22.33 4.02 6.20
N PHE A 65 21.68 4.49 7.27
CA PHE A 65 21.61 5.91 7.61
C PHE A 65 23.00 6.49 7.95
N VAL A 66 23.78 5.80 8.79
CA VAL A 66 25.14 6.24 9.15
C VAL A 66 26.01 6.35 7.89
N ILE A 67 25.96 5.33 7.03
CA ILE A 67 26.68 5.33 5.74
C ILE A 67 26.24 6.52 4.88
N ALA A 68 24.92 6.72 4.69
CA ALA A 68 24.41 7.85 3.93
C ALA A 68 24.88 9.19 4.50
N ALA A 69 24.82 9.37 5.81
CA ALA A 69 25.24 10.61 6.49
C ALA A 69 26.76 10.88 6.38
N VAL A 70 27.61 9.85 6.46
CA VAL A 70 29.07 9.98 6.39
C VAL A 70 29.54 10.21 4.94
N PHE A 71 29.07 9.40 4.00
CA PHE A 71 29.53 9.48 2.59
C PHE A 71 29.00 10.68 1.83
N SER A 72 27.84 11.22 2.21
CA SER A 72 27.27 12.42 1.57
C SER A 72 28.05 13.69 1.87
N ARG A 73 28.83 13.73 2.95
CA ARG A 73 29.71 14.87 3.27
C ARG A 73 30.72 15.19 2.17
N ARG A 74 31.08 14.19 1.34
CA ARG A 74 32.11 14.32 0.27
C ARG A 74 31.55 14.76 -1.08
N LYS A 75 30.23 14.81 -1.31
CA LYS A 75 29.62 14.97 -2.66
C LYS A 75 28.61 16.11 -2.82
N VAL A 76 28.47 17.02 -1.86
CA VAL A 76 27.49 18.11 -1.94
C VAL A 76 27.62 18.94 -3.22
N GLY A 77 28.84 19.21 -3.70
CA GLY A 77 29.07 19.97 -4.92
C GLY A 77 28.76 19.26 -6.25
N SER A 78 28.59 17.93 -6.24
CA SER A 78 28.32 17.14 -7.46
C SER A 78 26.82 16.81 -7.65
N LEU A 79 26.01 16.94 -6.62
CA LEU A 79 24.56 16.68 -6.67
C LEU A 79 23.80 17.76 -7.46
N GLU A 80 24.32 19.00 -7.47
CA GLU A 80 23.71 20.11 -8.22
C GLU A 80 23.89 19.98 -9.75
N ARG A 81 24.87 19.21 -10.23
CA ARG A 81 25.20 19.12 -11.66
C ARG A 81 24.59 17.91 -12.39
N ARG A 82 23.96 16.96 -11.69
CA ARG A 82 23.26 15.88 -12.39
C ARG A 82 21.89 16.36 -12.81
N PRO A 83 21.54 16.27 -14.11
CA PRO A 83 20.17 16.53 -14.54
C PRO A 83 19.23 15.67 -13.68
N GLN A 84 18.30 16.33 -13.00
CA GLN A 84 17.31 15.70 -12.10
C GLN A 84 16.32 14.76 -12.84
N HIS A 85 16.54 14.61 -14.12
CA HIS A 85 15.74 13.80 -15.03
C HIS A 85 16.66 12.69 -15.53
N GLY A 86 16.26 11.46 -15.34
CA GLY A 86 16.96 10.29 -15.88
C GLY A 86 17.23 10.42 -17.38
N ARG A 87 17.92 9.46 -17.94
CA ARG A 87 18.24 9.46 -19.38
C ARG A 87 16.95 9.43 -20.18
N ALA A 88 16.59 10.53 -20.81
CA ALA A 88 15.45 10.60 -21.71
C ALA A 88 15.78 9.86 -23.02
N ILE A 89 14.92 8.91 -23.37
CA ILE A 89 14.90 8.27 -24.68
C ILE A 89 13.75 8.91 -25.44
N ALA A 90 14.05 9.90 -26.27
CA ALA A 90 13.04 10.56 -27.08
C ALA A 90 12.59 9.61 -28.21
N PHE A 91 11.29 9.45 -28.34
CA PHE A 91 10.70 8.84 -29.52
C PHE A 91 10.32 9.97 -30.49
N GLY A 92 10.54 9.75 -31.78
CA GLY A 92 9.95 10.57 -32.83
C GLY A 92 8.41 10.58 -32.72
N PRO A 93 7.67 11.16 -33.67
CA PRO A 93 6.21 11.08 -33.66
C PRO A 93 5.81 9.63 -33.50
N LEU A 94 4.96 9.35 -32.50
CA LEU A 94 4.61 7.96 -32.10
C LEU A 94 4.20 7.18 -33.34
N PRO A 95 4.90 6.11 -33.74
CA PRO A 95 4.58 5.37 -34.96
C PRO A 95 3.10 4.97 -34.92
N VAL A 96 2.43 4.99 -36.06
CA VAL A 96 1.01 4.60 -36.17
C VAL A 96 0.77 3.21 -35.55
N LEU A 97 1.71 2.29 -35.72
CA LEU A 97 1.70 0.97 -35.10
C LEU A 97 1.66 1.02 -33.57
N LEU A 98 2.42 1.92 -32.93
CA LEU A 98 2.43 2.05 -31.47
C LEU A 98 1.10 2.64 -30.94
N ARG A 99 0.51 3.59 -31.67
CA ARG A 99 -0.83 4.11 -31.35
C ARG A 99 -1.88 3.02 -31.48
N GLY A 100 -1.83 2.23 -32.56
CA GLY A 100 -2.71 1.08 -32.75
C GLY A 100 -2.55 0.04 -31.63
N GLY A 101 -1.32 -0.25 -31.22
CA GLY A 101 -1.02 -1.14 -30.11
C GLY A 101 -1.59 -0.65 -28.77
N ILE A 102 -1.47 0.64 -28.47
CA ILE A 102 -2.07 1.24 -27.27
C ILE A 102 -3.58 1.13 -27.29
N LEU A 103 -4.23 1.42 -28.43
CA LEU A 103 -5.67 1.30 -28.56
C LEU A 103 -6.14 -0.15 -28.41
N LEU A 104 -5.40 -1.11 -28.96
CA LEU A 104 -5.68 -2.53 -28.78
C LEU A 104 -5.59 -2.93 -27.30
N VAL A 105 -4.52 -2.54 -26.60
CA VAL A 105 -4.37 -2.83 -25.15
C VAL A 105 -5.49 -2.21 -24.34
N ARG A 106 -5.90 -0.96 -24.64
CA ARG A 106 -7.05 -0.32 -24.00
C ARG A 106 -8.35 -1.09 -24.25
N ALA A 107 -8.59 -1.52 -25.47
CA ALA A 107 -9.78 -2.29 -25.83
C ALA A 107 -9.80 -3.66 -25.14
N LEU A 108 -8.65 -4.36 -25.10
CA LEU A 108 -8.52 -5.64 -24.39
C LEU A 108 -8.72 -5.49 -22.88
N SER A 109 -8.16 -4.44 -22.27
CA SER A 109 -8.35 -4.14 -20.85
C SER A 109 -9.82 -3.86 -20.53
N LEU A 110 -10.50 -3.07 -21.37
CA LEU A 110 -11.92 -2.80 -21.22
C LEU A 110 -12.76 -4.06 -21.42
N GLY A 111 -12.44 -4.90 -22.42
CA GLY A 111 -13.09 -6.19 -22.66
C GLY A 111 -12.92 -7.15 -21.48
N LEU A 112 -11.70 -7.22 -20.92
CA LEU A 112 -11.42 -8.02 -19.71
C LEU A 112 -12.21 -7.50 -18.50
N PHE A 113 -12.34 -6.19 -18.33
CA PHE A 113 -13.14 -5.59 -17.27
C PHE A 113 -14.63 -5.98 -17.38
N PHE A 114 -15.21 -5.93 -18.58
CA PHE A 114 -16.58 -6.40 -18.79
C PHE A 114 -16.73 -7.91 -18.59
N LEU A 115 -15.73 -8.70 -19.00
CA LEU A 115 -15.72 -10.15 -18.74
C LEU A 115 -15.72 -10.45 -17.24
N VAL A 116 -14.94 -9.70 -16.44
CA VAL A 116 -14.92 -9.82 -14.96
C VAL A 116 -16.29 -9.52 -14.37
N ILE A 117 -16.94 -8.44 -14.78
CA ILE A 117 -18.28 -8.10 -14.30
C ILE A 117 -19.28 -9.19 -14.71
N ALA A 118 -19.22 -9.63 -15.96
CA ALA A 118 -20.13 -10.67 -16.47
C ALA A 118 -19.93 -12.01 -15.75
N SER A 119 -18.68 -12.44 -15.54
CA SER A 119 -18.40 -13.66 -14.78
C SER A 119 -18.88 -13.58 -13.34
N ALA A 120 -18.71 -12.43 -12.70
CA ALA A 120 -19.16 -12.19 -11.33
C ALA A 120 -20.69 -12.17 -11.18
N LEU A 121 -21.42 -11.69 -12.22
CA LEU A 121 -22.89 -11.63 -12.21
C LEU A 121 -23.55 -12.96 -12.63
N PHE A 122 -23.00 -13.65 -13.60
CA PHE A 122 -23.64 -14.77 -14.28
C PHE A 122 -22.92 -16.09 -14.11
N GLY A 123 -21.69 -16.08 -13.59
CA GLY A 123 -20.89 -17.28 -13.39
C GLY A 123 -21.16 -18.00 -12.08
N SER A 124 -20.31 -18.97 -11.77
CA SER A 124 -20.35 -19.73 -10.52
C SER A 124 -20.30 -18.83 -9.30
N GLY A 125 -21.08 -19.14 -8.26
CA GLY A 125 -21.02 -18.50 -6.97
C GLY A 125 -19.79 -18.90 -6.13
N ASP A 126 -19.06 -19.95 -6.54
CA ASP A 126 -17.82 -20.38 -5.91
C ASP A 126 -16.67 -19.46 -6.34
N PRO A 127 -15.99 -18.76 -5.40
CA PRO A 127 -14.87 -17.89 -5.71
C PRO A 127 -13.69 -18.57 -6.42
N LEU A 128 -13.52 -19.88 -6.23
CA LEU A 128 -12.44 -20.66 -6.85
C LEU A 128 -12.76 -21.06 -8.30
N MET A 129 -14.04 -21.04 -8.67
CA MET A 129 -14.54 -21.40 -10.00
C MET A 129 -14.99 -20.17 -10.80
N ASN A 130 -14.63 -18.96 -10.35
CA ASN A 130 -15.04 -17.70 -10.97
C ASN A 130 -13.84 -16.80 -11.21
N LEU A 131 -13.74 -16.21 -12.40
CA LEU A 131 -12.59 -15.38 -12.79
C LEU A 131 -12.45 -14.11 -11.93
N ALA A 132 -13.57 -13.51 -11.53
CA ALA A 132 -13.58 -12.15 -10.97
C ALA A 132 -12.77 -12.01 -9.67
N PRO A 133 -12.90 -12.87 -8.63
CA PRO A 133 -12.16 -12.72 -7.40
C PRO A 133 -10.64 -12.82 -7.60
N THR A 134 -10.19 -13.83 -8.36
CA THR A 134 -8.76 -14.03 -8.62
C THR A 134 -8.18 -12.87 -9.43
N LEU A 135 -8.89 -12.42 -10.47
CA LEU A 135 -8.39 -11.35 -11.31
C LEU A 135 -8.33 -10.01 -10.55
N ILE A 136 -9.36 -9.68 -9.75
CA ILE A 136 -9.41 -8.40 -9.03
C ILE A 136 -8.41 -8.39 -7.87
N TRP A 137 -8.48 -9.36 -6.96
CA TRP A 137 -7.70 -9.28 -5.72
C TRP A 137 -6.23 -9.67 -5.91
N ILE A 138 -5.95 -10.69 -6.74
CA ILE A 138 -4.59 -11.22 -6.86
C ILE A 138 -3.85 -10.58 -8.04
N VAL A 139 -4.43 -10.68 -9.26
CA VAL A 139 -3.69 -10.29 -10.46
C VAL A 139 -3.66 -8.78 -10.62
N TRP A 140 -4.83 -8.15 -10.50
CA TRP A 140 -4.93 -6.70 -10.70
C TRP A 140 -4.47 -5.92 -9.46
N TRP A 141 -5.04 -6.17 -8.28
CA TRP A 141 -4.70 -5.36 -7.11
C TRP A 141 -3.24 -5.56 -6.67
N VAL A 142 -2.81 -6.79 -6.45
CA VAL A 142 -1.45 -7.11 -6.01
C VAL A 142 -0.47 -7.12 -7.18
N GLY A 143 -0.76 -7.92 -8.21
CA GLY A 143 0.17 -8.13 -9.33
C GLY A 143 0.49 -6.85 -10.09
N LEU A 144 -0.55 -6.06 -10.46
CA LEU A 144 -0.35 -4.78 -11.14
C LEU A 144 0.36 -3.75 -10.26
N SER A 145 0.09 -3.73 -8.93
CA SER A 145 0.79 -2.85 -8.00
C SER A 145 2.30 -3.09 -8.01
N LEU A 146 2.72 -4.34 -7.95
CA LEU A 146 4.13 -4.72 -8.02
C LEU A 146 4.73 -4.46 -9.41
N LEU A 147 3.99 -4.75 -10.48
CA LEU A 147 4.42 -4.46 -11.85
C LEU A 147 4.68 -2.95 -12.02
N VAL A 148 3.74 -2.11 -11.58
CA VAL A 148 3.88 -0.65 -11.67
C VAL A 148 5.07 -0.15 -10.85
N ALA A 149 5.28 -0.68 -9.65
CA ALA A 149 6.41 -0.30 -8.81
C ALA A 149 7.76 -0.73 -9.39
N CYS A 150 7.82 -1.88 -10.07
CA CYS A 150 9.06 -2.43 -10.64
C CYS A 150 9.37 -1.89 -12.04
N VAL A 151 8.37 -1.59 -12.85
CA VAL A 151 8.54 -1.22 -14.27
C VAL A 151 8.24 0.26 -14.50
N GLY A 152 7.00 0.68 -14.24
CA GLY A 152 6.51 2.04 -14.52
C GLY A 152 4.99 2.10 -14.51
N ASN A 153 4.42 3.29 -14.46
CA ASN A 153 2.99 3.47 -14.41
C ASN A 153 2.34 3.14 -15.77
N VAL A 154 1.86 1.90 -15.89
CA VAL A 154 1.10 1.42 -17.07
C VAL A 154 -0.40 1.66 -16.93
N TRP A 155 -0.87 2.06 -15.74
CA TRP A 155 -2.29 2.24 -15.44
C TRP A 155 -3.04 3.15 -16.43
N PRO A 156 -2.52 4.30 -16.87
CA PRO A 156 -3.23 5.17 -17.81
C PRO A 156 -3.60 4.50 -19.14
N VAL A 157 -2.92 3.39 -19.50
CA VAL A 157 -3.24 2.58 -20.68
C VAL A 157 -4.24 1.47 -20.36
N LEU A 158 -4.15 0.91 -19.13
CA LEU A 158 -4.99 -0.21 -18.69
C LEU A 158 -6.32 0.23 -18.06
N ASP A 159 -6.48 1.50 -17.71
CA ASP A 159 -7.65 2.03 -17.01
C ASP A 159 -8.94 1.87 -17.84
N PRO A 160 -9.86 0.97 -17.42
CA PRO A 160 -11.08 0.72 -18.16
C PRO A 160 -12.07 1.89 -18.07
N TRP A 161 -12.11 2.58 -16.94
CA TRP A 161 -13.01 3.72 -16.72
C TRP A 161 -12.61 4.91 -17.58
N LEU A 162 -11.30 5.20 -17.66
CA LEU A 162 -10.77 6.23 -18.54
C LEU A 162 -11.05 5.89 -20.01
N THR A 163 -10.88 4.63 -20.39
CA THR A 163 -11.12 4.16 -21.76
C THR A 163 -12.59 4.29 -22.13
N LEU A 164 -13.49 3.86 -21.24
CA LEU A 164 -14.94 3.97 -21.44
C LEU A 164 -15.38 5.43 -21.51
N PHE A 165 -14.89 6.28 -20.59
CA PHE A 165 -15.19 7.72 -20.57
C PHE A 165 -14.75 8.38 -21.88
N ASP A 166 -13.50 8.16 -22.32
CA ASP A 166 -12.96 8.71 -23.56
C ASP A 166 -13.79 8.28 -24.79
N ALA A 167 -14.23 7.02 -24.82
CA ALA A 167 -15.05 6.48 -25.91
C ALA A 167 -16.45 7.14 -25.95
N VAL A 168 -17.11 7.25 -24.79
CA VAL A 168 -18.44 7.87 -24.69
C VAL A 168 -18.38 9.37 -24.99
N ASP A 169 -17.35 10.08 -24.48
CA ASP A 169 -17.16 11.51 -24.75
C ASP A 169 -16.89 11.78 -26.25
N ALA A 170 -16.07 10.93 -26.88
CA ALA A 170 -15.83 11.01 -28.33
C ALA A 170 -17.10 10.76 -29.14
N LEU A 171 -17.90 9.76 -28.77
CA LEU A 171 -19.18 9.47 -29.41
C LEU A 171 -20.17 10.64 -29.28
N ALA A 172 -20.30 11.21 -28.06
CA ALA A 172 -21.15 12.37 -27.82
C ALA A 172 -20.76 13.57 -28.70
N ARG A 173 -19.47 13.83 -28.85
CA ARG A 173 -18.96 14.88 -29.75
C ARG A 173 -19.26 14.58 -31.23
N CYS A 174 -19.14 13.34 -31.66
CA CYS A 174 -19.53 12.93 -32.99
C CYS A 174 -21.05 13.12 -33.24
N MET A 175 -21.87 12.96 -32.21
CA MET A 175 -23.33 13.19 -32.25
C MET A 175 -23.71 14.68 -32.17
N GLY A 176 -22.73 15.59 -32.17
CA GLY A 176 -22.98 17.03 -32.18
C GLY A 176 -22.95 17.72 -30.78
N TRP A 177 -22.64 17.00 -29.70
CA TRP A 177 -22.47 17.60 -28.38
C TRP A 177 -21.12 18.31 -28.28
N ARG A 178 -21.07 19.58 -28.67
CA ARG A 178 -19.81 20.35 -28.79
C ARG A 178 -18.99 20.38 -27.49
N GLY A 179 -19.63 20.30 -26.31
CA GLY A 179 -18.99 20.25 -25.00
C GLY A 179 -18.57 18.85 -24.54
N GLY A 180 -18.95 17.80 -25.30
CA GLY A 180 -18.84 16.42 -24.82
C GLY A 180 -19.81 16.14 -23.67
N ILE A 181 -19.48 15.13 -22.81
CA ILE A 181 -20.35 14.72 -21.68
C ILE A 181 -19.98 15.41 -20.35
N VAL A 182 -18.94 16.25 -20.33
CA VAL A 182 -18.43 16.90 -19.11
C VAL A 182 -19.32 18.07 -18.71
N LEU A 183 -19.80 18.10 -17.47
CA LEU A 183 -20.60 19.20 -16.92
C LEU A 183 -19.73 20.41 -16.55
N GLY A 184 -18.43 20.27 -16.40
CA GLY A 184 -17.49 21.35 -16.12
C GLY A 184 -17.59 21.95 -14.71
N LEU A 185 -18.11 21.20 -13.74
CA LEU A 185 -18.15 21.64 -12.35
C LEU A 185 -16.73 21.79 -11.80
N ALA A 186 -16.50 22.86 -11.02
CA ALA A 186 -15.22 23.05 -10.35
C ALA A 186 -15.07 22.05 -9.20
N PHE A 187 -13.99 21.28 -9.19
CA PHE A 187 -13.68 20.39 -8.06
C PHE A 187 -13.42 21.24 -6.81
N PRO A 188 -14.05 20.94 -5.65
CA PRO A 188 -13.89 21.75 -4.44
C PRO A 188 -12.44 21.74 -3.95
N ARG A 189 -11.77 22.88 -3.99
CA ARG A 189 -10.35 23.01 -3.60
C ARG A 189 -10.09 22.59 -2.15
N ALA A 190 -11.05 22.80 -1.26
CA ALA A 190 -10.95 22.43 0.15
C ALA A 190 -10.84 20.92 0.37
N LEU A 191 -11.39 20.10 -0.53
CA LEU A 191 -11.31 18.66 -0.44
C LEU A 191 -9.91 18.14 -0.86
N GLY A 192 -9.23 18.80 -1.81
CA GLY A 192 -7.95 18.30 -2.33
C GLY A 192 -8.03 16.81 -2.67
N ALA A 193 -7.06 16.02 -2.22
CA ALA A 193 -7.03 14.56 -2.41
C ALA A 193 -7.67 13.75 -1.24
N TRP A 194 -8.39 14.38 -0.30
CA TRP A 194 -9.07 13.66 0.78
C TRP A 194 -10.09 12.63 0.30
N PRO A 195 -10.84 12.84 -0.80
CA PRO A 195 -11.71 11.80 -1.35
C PRO A 195 -10.92 10.54 -1.74
N ALA A 196 -9.74 10.67 -2.33
CA ALA A 196 -8.90 9.51 -2.65
C ALA A 196 -8.39 8.79 -1.39
N VAL A 197 -8.09 9.52 -0.29
CA VAL A 197 -7.75 8.91 1.02
C VAL A 197 -8.93 8.07 1.54
N ALA A 198 -10.12 8.66 1.56
CA ALA A 198 -11.34 7.97 2.03
C ALA A 198 -11.64 6.74 1.17
N LEU A 199 -11.49 6.85 -0.15
CA LEU A 199 -11.72 5.73 -1.07
C LEU A 199 -10.63 4.65 -0.97
N LEU A 200 -9.37 4.99 -0.63
CA LEU A 200 -8.34 4.00 -0.35
C LEU A 200 -8.66 3.21 0.93
N LEU A 201 -9.06 3.91 1.99
CA LEU A 201 -9.50 3.24 3.23
C LEU A 201 -10.76 2.39 3.00
N LEU A 202 -11.71 2.88 2.18
CA LEU A 202 -12.90 2.11 1.81
C LEU A 202 -12.54 0.86 0.98
N TRP A 203 -11.62 0.99 0.01
CA TRP A 203 -11.12 -0.14 -0.78
C TRP A 203 -10.49 -1.21 0.12
N SER A 204 -9.57 -0.78 1.00
CA SER A 204 -8.95 -1.69 1.97
C SER A 204 -9.96 -2.26 2.97
N TRP A 205 -11.01 -1.53 3.32
CA TRP A 205 -12.09 -2.04 4.15
C TRP A 205 -12.91 -3.11 3.42
N LEU A 206 -13.21 -2.91 2.14
CA LEU A 206 -13.89 -3.92 1.31
C LEU A 206 -13.07 -5.19 1.16
N GLU A 207 -11.75 -5.07 1.05
CA GLU A 207 -10.83 -6.20 0.94
C GLU A 207 -10.66 -6.94 2.27
N LEU A 208 -10.39 -6.20 3.35
CA LEU A 208 -9.86 -6.77 4.59
C LEU A 208 -10.93 -6.96 5.67
N VAL A 209 -11.97 -6.14 5.69
CA VAL A 209 -12.97 -6.13 6.78
C VAL A 209 -14.30 -6.69 6.34
N PHE A 210 -14.74 -6.36 5.10
CA PHE A 210 -16.04 -6.79 4.61
C PHE A 210 -16.09 -8.31 4.41
N PRO A 211 -17.07 -9.04 4.99
CA PRO A 211 -17.13 -10.48 4.84
C PRO A 211 -17.54 -10.85 3.43
N LEU A 212 -17.07 -12.03 3.02
CA LEU A 212 -17.31 -12.54 1.68
C LEU A 212 -16.85 -11.57 0.58
N ALA A 213 -15.75 -10.83 0.82
CA ALA A 213 -15.14 -9.94 -0.16
C ALA A 213 -14.79 -10.67 -1.48
N THR A 214 -14.57 -11.99 -1.39
CA THR A 214 -14.29 -12.86 -2.55
C THR A 214 -15.55 -13.43 -3.20
N ALA A 215 -16.76 -13.26 -2.62
CA ALA A 215 -17.99 -13.75 -3.24
C ALA A 215 -18.26 -13.01 -4.57
N PRO A 216 -18.42 -13.73 -5.71
CA PRO A 216 -18.52 -13.11 -7.02
C PRO A 216 -19.58 -12.01 -7.13
N GLY A 217 -20.79 -12.25 -6.64
CA GLY A 217 -21.86 -11.24 -6.67
C GLY A 217 -21.54 -9.96 -5.90
N ARG A 218 -20.74 -10.03 -4.82
CA ARG A 218 -20.28 -8.86 -4.07
C ARG A 218 -19.16 -8.11 -4.80
N VAL A 219 -18.28 -8.86 -5.45
CA VAL A 219 -17.25 -8.29 -6.34
C VAL A 219 -17.92 -7.54 -7.49
N ALA A 220 -18.97 -8.11 -8.11
CA ALA A 220 -19.74 -7.44 -9.15
C ALA A 220 -20.37 -6.13 -8.64
N PHE A 221 -21.05 -6.18 -7.50
CA PHE A 221 -21.66 -4.99 -6.90
C PHE A 221 -20.63 -3.91 -6.61
N ALA A 222 -19.50 -4.27 -5.99
CA ALA A 222 -18.42 -3.32 -5.72
C ALA A 222 -17.85 -2.71 -7.00
N ALA A 223 -17.58 -3.52 -8.03
CA ALA A 223 -17.07 -3.05 -9.33
C ALA A 223 -18.05 -2.11 -10.03
N LEU A 224 -19.35 -2.41 -10.02
CA LEU A 224 -20.39 -1.56 -10.62
C LEU A 224 -20.59 -0.26 -9.86
N ALA A 225 -20.65 -0.32 -8.52
CA ALA A 225 -20.77 0.88 -7.67
C ALA A 225 -19.55 1.80 -7.83
N TRP A 226 -18.35 1.21 -7.88
CA TRP A 226 -17.11 1.96 -8.13
C TRP A 226 -17.09 2.59 -9.51
N SER A 227 -17.54 1.85 -10.54
CA SER A 227 -17.66 2.38 -11.91
C SER A 227 -18.62 3.54 -12.00
N ALA A 228 -19.79 3.43 -11.37
CA ALA A 228 -20.77 4.50 -11.32
C ALA A 228 -20.19 5.76 -10.64
N LEU A 229 -19.51 5.60 -9.50
CA LEU A 229 -18.87 6.70 -8.77
C LEU A 229 -17.79 7.39 -9.64
N THR A 230 -16.90 6.60 -10.24
CA THR A 230 -15.76 7.11 -11.02
C THR A 230 -16.24 7.80 -12.30
N LEU A 231 -17.15 7.19 -13.05
CA LEU A 231 -17.71 7.80 -14.26
C LEU A 231 -18.52 9.07 -13.95
N ALA A 232 -19.36 9.04 -12.90
CA ALA A 232 -20.08 10.24 -12.45
C ALA A 232 -19.12 11.36 -12.06
N GLY A 233 -18.05 11.05 -11.32
CA GLY A 233 -17.01 12.02 -10.97
C GLY A 233 -16.32 12.62 -12.18
N MET A 234 -15.97 11.80 -13.18
CA MET A 234 -15.39 12.28 -14.45
C MET A 234 -16.36 13.14 -15.24
N VAL A 235 -17.64 12.81 -15.28
CA VAL A 235 -18.69 13.62 -15.93
C VAL A 235 -18.86 14.95 -15.21
N CYS A 236 -18.96 14.95 -13.88
CA CYS A 236 -19.17 16.17 -13.10
C CYS A 236 -17.97 17.14 -13.19
N PHE A 237 -16.75 16.63 -12.92
CA PHE A 237 -15.58 17.47 -12.67
C PHE A 237 -14.55 17.44 -13.80
N GLY A 238 -14.75 16.58 -14.80
CA GLY A 238 -13.76 16.27 -15.81
C GLY A 238 -12.71 15.26 -15.34
N ARG A 239 -12.26 14.40 -16.26
CA ARG A 239 -11.34 13.28 -15.97
C ARG A 239 -10.06 13.72 -15.25
N ALA A 240 -9.45 14.83 -15.66
CA ALA A 240 -8.17 15.29 -15.11
C ALA A 240 -8.30 15.78 -13.65
N ALA A 241 -9.43 16.38 -13.28
CA ALA A 241 -9.68 16.81 -11.91
C ALA A 241 -10.03 15.61 -11.02
N TRP A 242 -10.85 14.69 -11.51
CA TRP A 242 -11.22 13.48 -10.80
C TRP A 242 -10.00 12.58 -10.52
N GLN A 243 -9.22 12.22 -11.54
CA GLN A 243 -8.04 11.37 -11.41
C GLN A 243 -6.96 11.94 -10.46
N ARG A 244 -6.86 13.27 -10.38
CA ARG A 244 -5.88 13.93 -9.49
C ARG A 244 -6.30 13.96 -8.03
N ASN A 245 -7.60 13.98 -7.73
CA ASN A 245 -8.08 14.31 -6.40
C ASN A 245 -8.95 13.21 -5.77
N ALA A 246 -9.60 12.37 -6.57
CA ALA A 246 -10.58 11.41 -6.07
C ALA A 246 -10.37 9.98 -6.58
N ASP A 247 -9.82 9.80 -7.78
CA ASP A 247 -9.56 8.46 -8.30
C ASP A 247 -8.40 7.82 -7.55
N VAL A 248 -8.75 6.90 -6.66
CA VAL A 248 -7.76 6.21 -5.81
C VAL A 248 -6.76 5.40 -6.63
N PHE A 249 -7.21 4.71 -7.69
CA PHE A 249 -6.33 3.85 -8.48
C PHE A 249 -5.39 4.66 -9.35
N ALA A 250 -5.88 5.73 -9.98
CA ALA A 250 -5.02 6.66 -10.71
C ALA A 250 -3.94 7.25 -9.81
N LEU A 251 -4.31 7.68 -8.58
CA LEU A 251 -3.36 8.24 -7.63
C LEU A 251 -2.41 7.20 -7.04
N TYR A 252 -2.92 6.02 -6.68
CA TYR A 252 -2.13 4.91 -6.12
C TYR A 252 -1.05 4.44 -7.10
N PHE A 253 -1.43 4.16 -8.35
CA PHE A 253 -0.48 3.74 -9.37
C PHE A 253 0.44 4.88 -9.84
N ASP A 254 0.02 6.16 -9.79
CA ASP A 254 0.95 7.28 -10.01
C ASP A 254 2.04 7.33 -8.93
N VAL A 255 1.66 7.15 -7.67
CA VAL A 255 2.61 7.12 -6.55
C VAL A 255 3.59 5.95 -6.68
N LEU A 256 3.11 4.73 -6.96
CA LEU A 256 3.97 3.57 -7.19
C LEU A 256 4.87 3.77 -8.42
N GLY A 257 4.31 4.29 -9.51
CA GLY A 257 5.06 4.59 -10.73
C GLY A 257 6.16 5.63 -10.54
N ARG A 258 6.08 6.49 -9.52
CA ARG A 258 7.17 7.41 -9.16
C ARG A 258 8.35 6.70 -8.53
N PHE A 259 8.13 5.59 -7.86
CA PHE A 259 9.20 4.71 -7.38
C PHE A 259 9.87 3.97 -8.54
N ALA A 260 9.15 3.63 -9.57
CA ALA A 260 9.61 2.82 -10.70
C ALA A 260 10.76 3.46 -11.49
N PRO A 261 11.61 2.62 -12.14
CA PRO A 261 12.73 3.07 -12.96
C PRO A 261 12.30 3.71 -14.29
N LEU A 262 11.14 3.37 -14.82
CA LEU A 262 10.65 3.92 -16.08
C LEU A 262 9.53 4.94 -15.83
N ALA A 263 9.59 6.08 -16.52
CA ALA A 263 8.54 7.08 -16.51
C ALA A 263 8.31 7.63 -17.92
N LEU A 264 7.10 8.11 -18.19
CA LEU A 264 6.84 8.86 -19.41
C LEU A 264 7.53 10.23 -19.34
N HIS A 265 8.14 10.63 -20.45
CA HIS A 265 8.69 11.98 -20.57
C HIS A 265 7.56 13.02 -20.43
N PRO A 266 7.77 14.15 -19.71
CA PRO A 266 6.74 15.18 -19.51
C PRO A 266 6.10 15.70 -20.81
N GLY A 267 6.81 15.63 -21.94
CA GLY A 267 6.28 15.97 -23.27
C GLY A 267 5.51 14.85 -23.96
N GLY A 268 5.29 13.70 -23.33
CA GLY A 268 4.55 12.56 -23.91
C GLY A 268 5.24 11.86 -25.09
N ARG A 269 6.50 12.24 -25.43
CA ARG A 269 7.23 11.74 -26.61
C ARG A 269 8.53 11.03 -26.22
N GLY A 270 8.44 10.10 -25.26
CA GLY A 270 9.61 9.34 -24.84
C GLY A 270 9.46 8.67 -23.49
N LEU A 271 10.46 7.90 -23.13
CA LEU A 271 10.62 7.30 -21.81
C LEU A 271 11.80 7.96 -21.09
N VAL A 272 11.68 8.08 -19.79
CA VAL A 272 12.79 8.48 -18.91
C VAL A 272 13.19 7.27 -18.10
N VAL A 273 14.46 6.86 -18.21
CA VAL A 273 15.07 5.84 -17.36
C VAL A 273 15.75 6.54 -16.19
N ARG A 274 15.36 6.21 -14.98
CA ARG A 274 15.85 6.83 -13.73
C ARG A 274 16.16 5.78 -12.69
N ALA A 275 16.90 6.14 -11.64
CA ALA A 275 17.09 5.25 -10.51
C ALA A 275 15.75 5.03 -9.79
N PRO A 276 15.48 3.81 -9.25
CA PRO A 276 14.30 3.55 -8.43
C PRO A 276 14.17 4.58 -7.30
N GLY A 277 12.96 5.10 -7.10
CA GLY A 277 12.66 6.13 -6.10
C GLY A 277 13.03 7.56 -6.48
N GLU A 278 13.75 7.80 -7.58
CA GLU A 278 14.15 9.16 -7.96
C GLU A 278 12.95 10.07 -8.24
N GLY A 279 11.87 9.53 -8.81
CA GLY A 279 10.64 10.27 -9.06
C GLY A 279 9.91 10.72 -7.78
N LEU A 280 10.18 10.10 -6.64
CA LEU A 280 9.64 10.50 -5.33
C LEU A 280 10.36 11.71 -4.73
N THR A 281 11.58 12.00 -5.19
CA THR A 281 12.36 13.16 -4.71
C THR A 281 11.99 14.46 -5.40
N VAL A 282 11.25 14.42 -6.50
CA VAL A 282 10.77 15.62 -7.18
C VAL A 282 9.64 16.22 -6.37
N MET A 283 9.87 17.43 -5.84
CA MET A 283 8.90 18.11 -4.96
C MET A 283 7.58 18.34 -5.69
N ARG A 284 6.49 17.85 -5.09
CA ARG A 284 5.12 18.29 -5.33
C ARG A 284 4.76 19.33 -4.28
N ASP A 285 3.82 20.19 -4.58
CA ASP A 285 3.08 20.95 -3.57
C ASP A 285 2.17 19.96 -2.82
N SER A 286 2.78 19.24 -1.86
CA SER A 286 2.09 18.22 -1.08
C SER A 286 1.18 18.87 -0.04
N GLY A 287 -0.07 18.41 0.01
CA GLY A 287 -1.05 18.78 1.02
C GLY A 287 -1.12 17.78 2.18
N ALA A 288 -1.99 18.06 3.13
CA ALA A 288 -2.27 17.12 4.23
C ALA A 288 -2.88 15.80 3.72
N ALA A 289 -3.66 15.87 2.64
CA ALA A 289 -4.27 14.70 2.02
C ALA A 289 -3.24 13.73 1.42
N ASP A 290 -2.15 14.26 0.82
CA ASP A 290 -1.06 13.41 0.32
C ASP A 290 -0.36 12.65 1.46
N ILE A 291 -0.20 13.32 2.63
CA ILE A 291 0.32 12.66 3.83
C ILE A 291 -0.64 11.54 4.26
N GLY A 292 -1.94 11.86 4.36
CA GLY A 292 -2.97 10.88 4.69
C GLY A 292 -2.96 9.68 3.74
N PHE A 293 -2.79 9.92 2.44
CA PHE A 293 -2.80 8.88 1.40
C PHE A 293 -1.59 7.95 1.51
N VAL A 294 -0.37 8.50 1.59
CA VAL A 294 0.84 7.65 1.72
C VAL A 294 0.85 6.88 3.04
N ILE A 295 0.40 7.51 4.13
CA ILE A 295 0.26 6.80 5.41
C ILE A 295 -0.82 5.71 5.33
N ALA A 296 -1.92 5.92 4.58
CA ALA A 296 -2.91 4.88 4.32
C ALA A 296 -2.29 3.71 3.54
N MET A 297 -1.50 3.97 2.49
CA MET A 297 -0.77 2.91 1.77
C MET A 297 0.09 2.04 2.69
N LEU A 298 0.75 2.64 3.69
CA LEU A 298 1.60 1.91 4.64
C LEU A 298 0.78 1.14 5.68
N SER A 299 -0.23 1.78 6.26
CA SER A 299 -0.99 1.21 7.37
C SER A 299 -1.94 0.11 6.92
N THR A 300 -2.55 0.22 5.73
CA THR A 300 -3.50 -0.77 5.22
C THR A 300 -2.81 -2.10 4.89
N VAL A 301 -1.63 -2.05 4.27
CA VAL A 301 -0.86 -3.27 3.97
C VAL A 301 -0.34 -3.94 5.26
N LEU A 302 0.06 -3.15 6.27
CA LEU A 302 0.42 -3.72 7.57
C LEU A 302 -0.80 -4.30 8.30
N PHE A 303 -1.96 -3.65 8.19
CA PHE A 303 -3.20 -4.12 8.79
C PHE A 303 -3.63 -5.48 8.22
N ASP A 304 -3.42 -5.69 6.91
CA ASP A 304 -3.67 -6.97 6.25
C ASP A 304 -2.85 -8.10 6.93
N GLY A 305 -1.55 -7.93 7.07
CA GLY A 305 -0.69 -8.89 7.79
C GLY A 305 -1.08 -9.07 9.27
N LEU A 306 -1.37 -7.98 9.98
CA LEU A 306 -1.77 -8.02 11.38
C LEU A 306 -3.08 -8.79 11.59
N ARG A 307 -4.07 -8.53 10.73
CA ARG A 307 -5.39 -9.17 10.83
C ARG A 307 -5.35 -10.66 10.50
N GLY A 308 -4.45 -11.07 9.61
CA GLY A 308 -4.20 -12.48 9.28
C GLY A 308 -3.41 -13.23 10.36
N GLY A 309 -2.76 -12.53 11.31
CA GLY A 309 -1.90 -13.09 12.33
C GLY A 309 -2.62 -13.43 13.64
N GLN A 310 -1.92 -14.16 14.53
CA GLN A 310 -2.44 -14.56 15.85
C GLN A 310 -2.64 -13.37 16.79
N ALA A 311 -1.90 -12.28 16.61
CA ALA A 311 -1.99 -11.08 17.45
C ALA A 311 -3.35 -10.38 17.33
N TRP A 312 -4.11 -10.62 16.26
CA TRP A 312 -5.40 -9.96 16.05
C TRP A 312 -6.52 -10.51 16.95
N GLY A 313 -6.57 -11.82 17.22
CA GLY A 313 -7.60 -12.43 18.06
C GLY A 313 -7.75 -11.79 19.45
N PRO A 314 -6.66 -11.57 20.22
CA PRO A 314 -6.71 -10.83 21.48
C PRO A 314 -7.26 -9.40 21.35
N VAL A 315 -6.99 -8.71 20.24
CA VAL A 315 -7.50 -7.36 19.97
C VAL A 315 -9.02 -7.40 19.76
N GLU A 316 -9.52 -8.33 18.94
CA GLU A 316 -10.97 -8.54 18.77
C GLU A 316 -11.66 -8.89 20.09
N ALA A 317 -11.09 -9.78 20.87
CA ALA A 317 -11.62 -10.15 22.17
C ALA A 317 -11.63 -8.97 23.16
N ALA A 318 -10.59 -8.13 23.16
CA ALA A 318 -10.55 -6.93 23.98
C ALA A 318 -11.60 -5.90 23.53
N PHE A 319 -11.78 -5.72 22.22
CA PHE A 319 -12.82 -4.86 21.65
C PHE A 319 -14.22 -5.32 22.04
N ALA A 320 -14.51 -6.61 21.88
CA ALA A 320 -15.80 -7.21 22.25
C ALA A 320 -16.11 -7.06 23.75
N ARG A 321 -15.11 -7.21 24.63
CA ARG A 321 -15.29 -6.98 26.07
C ARG A 321 -15.54 -5.51 26.40
N SER A 322 -14.90 -4.58 25.69
CA SER A 322 -15.00 -3.15 25.97
C SER A 322 -16.27 -2.52 25.40
N LEU A 323 -16.78 -3.05 24.29
CA LEU A 323 -17.94 -2.54 23.57
C LEU A 323 -18.90 -3.69 23.20
N PRO A 324 -19.56 -4.33 24.19
CA PRO A 324 -20.41 -5.51 23.96
C PRO A 324 -21.53 -5.24 22.94
N ALA A 325 -22.12 -4.06 22.97
CA ALA A 325 -23.18 -3.68 22.03
C ALA A 325 -22.74 -3.66 20.55
N LEU A 326 -21.44 -3.52 20.27
CA LEU A 326 -20.89 -3.57 18.94
C LEU A 326 -20.31 -4.96 18.59
N ALA A 327 -20.15 -5.84 19.58
CA ALA A 327 -19.66 -7.20 19.37
C ALA A 327 -20.64 -8.05 18.57
N ASP A 328 -21.96 -7.79 18.73
CA ASP A 328 -23.03 -8.47 17.98
C ASP A 328 -23.04 -8.12 16.47
N THR A 329 -22.32 -7.08 16.07
CA THR A 329 -22.19 -6.70 14.65
C THR A 329 -21.09 -7.45 13.91
N ASN A 330 -20.70 -8.61 14.36
CA ASN A 330 -19.67 -9.51 13.78
C ASN A 330 -18.35 -8.77 13.52
N ALA A 331 -17.26 -9.12 13.82
CA ALA A 331 -15.92 -8.61 13.53
C ALA A 331 -15.75 -7.29 12.70
N TYR A 332 -16.83 -6.74 12.09
CA TYR A 332 -16.79 -5.50 11.31
C TYR A 332 -16.38 -4.28 12.14
N ALA A 333 -16.96 -4.16 13.33
CA ALA A 333 -16.68 -3.03 14.18
C ALA A 333 -15.22 -3.05 14.66
N ALA A 334 -14.74 -4.24 15.09
CA ALA A 334 -13.34 -4.41 15.47
C ALA A 334 -12.39 -4.21 14.28
N GLY A 335 -12.69 -4.83 13.13
CA GLY A 335 -11.91 -4.65 11.90
C GLY A 335 -11.87 -3.20 11.43
N THR A 336 -13.02 -2.49 11.45
CA THR A 336 -13.10 -1.08 11.09
C THR A 336 -12.29 -0.20 12.05
N ALA A 337 -12.47 -0.42 13.36
CA ALA A 337 -11.70 0.30 14.38
C ALA A 337 -10.19 0.04 14.25
N GLY A 338 -9.80 -1.20 13.95
CA GLY A 338 -8.41 -1.58 13.72
C GLY A 338 -7.82 -0.90 12.49
N LEU A 339 -8.50 -0.94 11.35
CA LEU A 339 -8.04 -0.31 10.10
C LEU A 339 -7.85 1.20 10.27
N VAL A 340 -8.88 1.89 10.76
CA VAL A 340 -8.84 3.34 10.96
C VAL A 340 -7.90 3.71 12.11
N GLY A 341 -7.92 2.94 13.20
CA GLY A 341 -7.05 3.13 14.35
C GLY A 341 -5.57 3.01 13.98
N LEU A 342 -5.20 2.00 13.21
CA LEU A 342 -3.82 1.82 12.77
C LEU A 342 -3.37 2.96 11.84
N TRP A 343 -4.23 3.40 10.92
CA TRP A 343 -3.97 4.58 10.09
C TRP A 343 -3.73 5.84 10.93
N LEU A 344 -4.55 6.09 11.96
CA LEU A 344 -4.35 7.21 12.88
C LEU A 344 -3.07 7.09 13.70
N VAL A 345 -2.74 5.90 14.21
CA VAL A 345 -1.48 5.65 14.93
C VAL A 345 -0.28 5.98 14.05
N PHE A 346 -0.30 5.57 12.79
CA PHE A 346 0.77 5.88 11.83
C PHE A 346 0.87 7.38 11.54
N LEU A 347 -0.25 8.08 11.38
CA LEU A 347 -0.28 9.53 11.23
C LEU A 347 0.34 10.24 12.45
N VAL A 348 -0.04 9.83 13.66
CA VAL A 348 0.48 10.40 14.90
C VAL A 348 1.99 10.12 15.04
N ALA A 349 2.42 8.88 14.78
CA ALA A 349 3.84 8.51 14.85
C ALA A 349 4.69 9.29 13.84
N TYR A 350 4.21 9.39 12.59
CA TYR A 350 4.87 10.18 11.56
C TYR A 350 4.94 11.67 11.92
N TRP A 351 3.82 12.24 12.39
CA TRP A 351 3.76 13.63 12.84
C TRP A 351 4.71 13.89 14.02
N ALA A 352 4.75 13.00 15.00
CA ALA A 352 5.67 13.10 16.14
C ALA A 352 7.14 13.09 15.69
N ALA A 353 7.51 12.22 14.73
CA ALA A 353 8.84 12.22 14.15
C ALA A 353 9.16 13.55 13.43
N CYS A 354 8.19 14.13 12.71
CA CYS A 354 8.35 15.43 12.04
C CYS A 354 8.49 16.58 13.06
N VAL A 355 7.73 16.56 14.15
CA VAL A 355 7.85 17.54 15.25
C VAL A 355 9.23 17.44 15.91
N ALA A 356 9.72 16.22 16.19
CA ALA A 356 11.05 16.00 16.73
C ALA A 356 12.15 16.51 15.77
N ALA A 357 12.01 16.24 14.47
CA ALA A 357 12.95 16.74 13.46
C ALA A 357 12.95 18.28 13.38
N ALA A 358 11.79 18.92 13.45
CA ALA A 358 11.67 20.37 13.49
C ALA A 358 12.32 20.98 14.73
N GLY A 359 12.16 20.33 15.89
CA GLY A 359 12.81 20.72 17.14
C GLY A 359 14.33 20.67 17.05
N LEU A 360 14.90 19.61 16.44
CA LEU A 360 16.35 19.48 16.24
C LEU A 360 16.93 20.51 15.28
N LEU A 361 16.10 21.02 14.34
CA LEU A 361 16.50 22.03 13.37
C LEU A 361 16.28 23.48 13.84
N GLY A 362 15.74 23.69 15.05
CA GLY A 362 15.46 25.03 15.58
C GLY A 362 14.42 25.79 14.77
N GLY A 363 13.43 25.10 14.17
CA GLY A 363 12.37 25.70 13.34
C GLY A 363 12.80 26.05 11.90
N ALA A 364 14.05 25.83 11.52
CA ALA A 364 14.61 26.15 10.22
C ALA A 364 13.93 25.30 9.14
N ALA A 365 13.33 24.87 8.56
CA ALA A 365 12.76 24.00 7.52
C ALA A 365 11.22 24.12 7.36
N GLY A 366 10.64 25.26 7.76
CA GLY A 366 9.19 25.46 7.67
C GLY A 366 8.38 24.69 8.72
N GLY A 367 9.02 24.32 9.85
CA GLY A 367 8.40 23.62 10.97
C GLY A 367 8.02 22.16 10.65
N ALA A 368 7.26 21.52 11.54
CA ALA A 368 6.86 20.13 11.42
C ALA A 368 6.04 19.86 10.14
N GLY A 369 5.12 20.77 9.79
CA GLY A 369 4.31 20.65 8.57
C GLY A 369 5.11 20.73 7.27
N GLY A 370 6.16 21.57 7.23
CA GLY A 370 7.06 21.63 6.10
C GLY A 370 7.83 20.33 5.92
N ILE A 371 8.34 19.78 7.02
CA ILE A 371 9.03 18.49 7.05
C ILE A 371 8.07 17.38 6.62
N ALA A 372 6.89 17.29 7.19
CA ALA A 372 5.93 16.25 6.88
C ALA A 372 5.60 16.20 5.37
N ARG A 373 5.31 17.36 4.76
CA ARG A 373 5.00 17.42 3.33
C ARG A 373 6.16 17.00 2.42
N ARG A 374 7.39 17.25 2.83
CA ARG A 374 8.58 16.93 2.02
C ARG A 374 9.00 15.48 2.11
N TYR A 375 8.89 14.88 3.28
CA TYR A 375 9.44 13.55 3.53
C TYR A 375 8.45 12.41 3.36
N VAL A 376 7.14 12.69 3.29
CA VAL A 376 6.13 11.62 3.19
C VAL A 376 6.35 10.69 2.00
N TRP A 377 6.73 11.24 0.85
CA TRP A 377 6.98 10.44 -0.36
C TRP A 377 8.17 9.48 -0.22
N THR A 378 9.10 9.78 0.68
CA THR A 378 10.25 8.91 0.93
C THR A 378 9.87 7.61 1.63
N LEU A 379 8.63 7.50 2.16
CA LEU A 379 8.11 6.31 2.80
C LEU A 379 7.52 5.29 1.80
N VAL A 380 7.24 5.70 0.56
CA VAL A 380 6.64 4.83 -0.46
C VAL A 380 7.41 3.53 -0.70
N PRO A 381 8.77 3.50 -0.73
CA PRO A 381 9.52 2.25 -0.86
C PRO A 381 9.23 1.23 0.24
N ILE A 382 8.85 1.70 1.45
CA ILE A 382 8.47 0.80 2.55
C ILE A 382 7.16 0.10 2.21
N ALA A 383 6.16 0.84 1.69
CA ALA A 383 4.89 0.25 1.25
C ALA A 383 5.10 -0.79 0.14
N VAL A 384 5.97 -0.49 -0.84
CA VAL A 384 6.33 -1.42 -1.92
C VAL A 384 7.01 -2.67 -1.36
N GLY A 385 8.01 -2.51 -0.48
CA GLY A 385 8.73 -3.62 0.12
C GLY A 385 7.82 -4.52 0.96
N TYR A 386 6.93 -3.93 1.75
CA TYR A 386 5.98 -4.68 2.54
C TYR A 386 4.92 -5.39 1.69
N ASN A 387 4.39 -4.73 0.66
CA ASN A 387 3.45 -5.34 -0.29
C ASN A 387 4.07 -6.57 -0.96
N LEU A 388 5.32 -6.46 -1.43
CA LEU A 388 6.04 -7.61 -1.98
C LEU A 388 6.23 -8.70 -0.94
N ALA A 389 6.68 -8.36 0.27
CA ALA A 389 6.96 -9.32 1.33
C ALA A 389 5.70 -10.10 1.74
N HIS A 390 4.55 -9.42 1.86
CA HIS A 390 3.30 -10.01 2.30
C HIS A 390 2.64 -10.87 1.21
N ASN A 391 2.67 -10.40 -0.03
CA ASN A 391 1.90 -11.01 -1.11
C ASN A 391 2.71 -11.92 -2.05
N PHE A 392 4.03 -12.09 -1.83
CA PHE A 392 4.91 -12.81 -2.74
C PHE A 392 4.45 -14.24 -3.02
N SER A 393 4.25 -15.04 -1.98
CA SER A 393 3.82 -16.45 -2.16
C SER A 393 2.38 -16.53 -2.67
N GLY A 394 1.47 -15.70 -2.15
CA GLY A 394 0.09 -15.63 -2.59
C GLY A 394 -0.03 -15.30 -4.09
N LEU A 395 0.75 -14.34 -4.57
CA LEU A 395 0.76 -14.00 -5.98
C LEU A 395 1.29 -15.15 -6.86
N LEU A 396 2.36 -15.83 -6.43
CA LEU A 396 2.94 -16.94 -7.20
C LEU A 396 2.06 -18.18 -7.20
N VAL A 397 1.41 -18.49 -6.11
CA VAL A 397 0.55 -19.70 -5.99
C VAL A 397 -0.85 -19.41 -6.51
N GLN A 398 -1.56 -18.44 -5.90
CA GLN A 398 -2.95 -18.16 -6.24
C GLN A 398 -3.10 -17.46 -7.58
N GLY A 399 -2.09 -16.68 -8.01
CA GLY A 399 -2.09 -16.04 -9.33
C GLY A 399 -2.12 -17.04 -10.49
N GLN A 400 -1.65 -18.29 -10.29
CA GLN A 400 -1.72 -19.34 -11.31
C GLN A 400 -3.17 -19.70 -11.66
N ASN A 401 -4.12 -19.50 -10.73
CA ASN A 401 -5.53 -19.80 -10.97
C ASN A 401 -6.13 -18.98 -12.13
N VAL A 402 -5.50 -17.85 -12.50
CA VAL A 402 -5.95 -17.10 -13.68
C VAL A 402 -5.91 -17.93 -14.96
N ILE A 403 -4.99 -18.92 -15.06
CA ILE A 403 -4.82 -19.74 -16.27
C ILE A 403 -6.05 -20.63 -16.52
N PRO A 404 -6.47 -21.51 -15.60
CA PRO A 404 -7.70 -22.28 -15.79
C PRO A 404 -8.95 -21.39 -15.83
N LEU A 405 -9.01 -20.32 -15.03
CA LEU A 405 -10.15 -19.41 -14.99
C LEU A 405 -10.31 -18.56 -16.28
N LEU A 406 -9.26 -18.31 -17.05
CA LEU A 406 -9.41 -17.73 -18.39
C LEU A 406 -9.99 -18.74 -19.38
N SER A 407 -9.74 -20.05 -19.18
CA SER A 407 -10.34 -21.10 -20.00
C SER A 407 -11.81 -21.36 -19.67
N ASP A 408 -12.19 -21.13 -18.40
CA ASP A 408 -13.58 -21.20 -17.93
C ASP A 408 -13.93 -20.02 -17.01
N PRO A 409 -14.12 -18.81 -17.56
CA PRO A 409 -14.29 -17.62 -16.73
C PRO A 409 -15.59 -17.58 -15.91
N PHE A 410 -16.58 -18.38 -16.29
CA PHE A 410 -17.89 -18.45 -15.64
C PHE A 410 -18.07 -19.65 -14.72
N GLY A 411 -17.16 -20.65 -14.75
CA GLY A 411 -17.35 -21.92 -14.06
C GLY A 411 -18.48 -22.76 -14.66
N TRP A 412 -18.65 -22.69 -15.98
CA TRP A 412 -19.67 -23.42 -16.75
C TRP A 412 -19.13 -24.69 -17.40
N HIS A 413 -17.96 -25.14 -16.97
CA HIS A 413 -17.24 -26.29 -17.52
C HIS A 413 -16.77 -26.09 -18.97
N TRP A 414 -16.47 -24.86 -19.33
CA TRP A 414 -15.80 -24.56 -20.59
C TRP A 414 -14.32 -24.94 -20.54
N ASP A 415 -13.74 -25.13 -21.71
CA ASP A 415 -12.29 -25.30 -21.84
C ASP A 415 -11.78 -24.60 -23.10
N LEU A 416 -11.88 -23.27 -23.10
CA LEU A 416 -11.61 -22.42 -24.26
C LEU A 416 -10.17 -22.56 -24.77
N PHE A 417 -9.22 -22.82 -23.89
CA PHE A 417 -7.78 -22.87 -24.19
C PHE A 417 -7.12 -24.21 -23.84
N GLY A 418 -7.87 -25.24 -23.48
CA GLY A 418 -7.32 -26.52 -23.06
C GLY A 418 -6.62 -26.49 -21.68
N THR A 419 -6.94 -25.51 -20.84
CA THR A 419 -6.26 -25.29 -19.55
C THR A 419 -7.20 -25.32 -18.35
N ALA A 420 -8.50 -25.60 -18.52
CA ALA A 420 -9.48 -25.57 -17.45
C ALA A 420 -9.19 -26.57 -16.31
N GLN A 421 -8.51 -27.68 -16.62
CA GLN A 421 -8.13 -28.71 -15.65
C GLN A 421 -6.75 -28.49 -15.01
N ARG A 422 -6.11 -27.34 -15.25
CA ARG A 422 -4.81 -27.06 -14.68
C ARG A 422 -4.95 -26.61 -13.24
N TYR A 423 -4.26 -27.30 -12.33
CA TYR A 423 -4.19 -26.92 -10.91
C TYR A 423 -2.95 -26.06 -10.65
N PRO A 424 -3.02 -25.13 -9.69
CA PRO A 424 -1.86 -24.37 -9.27
C PRO A 424 -0.81 -25.29 -8.63
N ASP A 425 0.44 -25.06 -8.97
CA ASP A 425 1.57 -25.68 -8.32
C ASP A 425 1.86 -24.96 -6.99
N ILE A 426 1.48 -25.58 -5.88
CA ILE A 426 1.71 -25.07 -4.54
C ILE A 426 3.17 -25.14 -4.13
N GLY A 427 3.97 -26.01 -4.78
CA GLY A 427 5.39 -26.19 -4.53
C GLY A 427 6.29 -25.21 -5.30
N ILE A 428 5.73 -24.27 -6.10
CA ILE A 428 6.50 -23.31 -6.91
C ILE A 428 7.45 -22.44 -6.07
N VAL A 429 7.11 -22.21 -4.81
CA VAL A 429 7.95 -21.49 -3.84
C VAL A 429 7.80 -22.12 -2.47
N ASP A 430 8.93 -22.38 -1.81
CA ASP A 430 8.95 -22.89 -0.46
C ASP A 430 8.88 -21.77 0.59
N ALA A 431 8.53 -22.13 1.81
CA ALA A 431 8.40 -21.19 2.92
C ALA A 431 9.72 -20.49 3.27
N ARG A 432 10.86 -21.18 3.09
CA ARG A 432 12.19 -20.62 3.32
C ARG A 432 12.50 -19.48 2.35
N THR A 433 12.27 -19.71 1.05
CA THR A 433 12.45 -18.70 0.01
C THR A 433 11.51 -17.52 0.24
N THR A 434 10.24 -17.79 0.56
CA THR A 434 9.24 -16.74 0.91
C THR A 434 9.74 -15.88 2.05
N TRP A 435 10.25 -16.47 3.13
CA TRP A 435 10.80 -15.72 4.26
C TRP A 435 11.98 -14.84 3.88
N TYR A 436 12.97 -15.38 3.16
CA TYR A 436 14.14 -14.59 2.76
C TYR A 436 13.76 -13.45 1.79
N VAL A 437 12.83 -13.69 0.87
CA VAL A 437 12.31 -12.63 -0.02
C VAL A 437 11.61 -11.56 0.80
N ALA A 438 10.79 -11.95 1.78
CA ALA A 438 10.10 -11.01 2.65
C ALA A 438 11.08 -10.14 3.45
N VAL A 439 12.07 -10.76 4.11
CA VAL A 439 13.10 -10.00 4.85
C VAL A 439 13.88 -9.07 3.91
N ALA A 440 14.31 -9.56 2.75
CA ALA A 440 15.05 -8.75 1.79
C ALA A 440 14.23 -7.57 1.26
N ALA A 441 12.94 -7.78 0.95
CA ALA A 441 12.03 -6.75 0.45
C ALA A 441 11.78 -5.66 1.51
N ILE A 442 11.52 -6.06 2.77
CA ILE A 442 11.32 -5.12 3.88
C ILE A 442 12.58 -4.28 4.09
N VAL A 443 13.75 -4.93 4.21
CA VAL A 443 15.03 -4.23 4.43
C VAL A 443 15.34 -3.29 3.27
N ALA A 444 15.19 -3.75 2.02
CA ALA A 444 15.44 -2.94 0.83
C ALA A 444 14.50 -1.72 0.77
N GLY A 445 13.22 -1.88 1.11
CA GLY A 445 12.24 -0.79 1.19
C GLY A 445 12.66 0.27 2.21
N HIS A 446 13.06 -0.14 3.42
CA HIS A 446 13.47 0.77 4.48
C HIS A 446 14.82 1.47 4.18
N VAL A 447 15.81 0.73 3.68
CA VAL A 447 17.10 1.30 3.25
C VAL A 447 16.89 2.34 2.14
N SER A 448 16.02 2.03 1.17
CA SER A 448 15.65 2.97 0.09
C SER A 448 14.98 4.23 0.65
N ALA A 449 14.07 4.09 1.60
CA ALA A 449 13.38 5.20 2.25
C ALA A 449 14.38 6.10 3.02
N VAL A 450 15.28 5.51 3.80
CA VAL A 450 16.34 6.24 4.52
C VAL A 450 17.23 7.02 3.53
N TRP A 451 17.64 6.37 2.45
CA TRP A 451 18.49 7.00 1.43
C TRP A 451 17.78 8.15 0.73
N LEU A 452 16.51 7.98 0.35
CA LEU A 452 15.70 9.04 -0.26
C LEU A 452 15.47 10.21 0.69
N ALA A 453 15.13 9.93 1.97
CA ALA A 453 14.97 10.96 2.99
C ALA A 453 16.24 11.79 3.17
N HIS A 454 17.39 11.12 3.22
CA HIS A 454 18.68 11.80 3.33
C HIS A 454 19.02 12.65 2.08
N ARG A 455 18.71 12.17 0.87
CA ARG A 455 18.86 12.96 -0.38
C ARG A 455 17.97 14.20 -0.39
N VAL A 456 16.71 14.07 0.03
CA VAL A 456 15.78 15.20 0.16
C VAL A 456 16.32 16.21 1.18
N ALA A 457 16.79 15.72 2.34
CA ALA A 457 17.37 16.57 3.38
C ALA A 457 18.59 17.36 2.90
N LEU A 458 19.52 16.72 2.20
CA LEU A 458 20.71 17.39 1.65
C LEU A 458 20.38 18.46 0.62
N ARG A 459 19.36 18.21 -0.21
CA ARG A 459 18.89 19.17 -1.21
C ARG A 459 18.28 20.41 -0.57
N ASP A 460 17.48 20.22 0.49
CA ASP A 460 16.73 21.29 1.13
C ASP A 460 17.60 22.12 2.10
N LEU A 461 18.44 21.46 2.87
CA LEU A 461 19.20 22.09 3.95
C LEU A 461 20.62 22.46 3.56
N ARG A 462 21.15 21.93 2.44
CA ARG A 462 22.50 22.16 1.90
C ARG A 462 23.66 21.94 2.87
N GLU A 463 23.38 21.77 4.16
CA GLU A 463 24.36 21.49 5.22
C GLU A 463 24.26 20.02 5.65
N PRO A 464 25.31 19.19 5.46
CA PRO A 464 25.27 17.75 5.73
C PRO A 464 24.91 17.39 7.17
N ARG A 465 25.37 18.19 8.14
CA ARG A 465 25.08 17.96 9.55
C ARG A 465 23.60 18.18 9.87
N ARG A 466 23.00 19.26 9.38
CA ARG A 466 21.57 19.55 9.55
C ARG A 466 20.70 18.55 8.79
N ALA A 467 21.12 18.14 7.59
CA ALA A 467 20.44 17.10 6.83
C ALA A 467 20.41 15.76 7.58
N ALA A 468 21.53 15.37 8.19
CA ALA A 468 21.57 14.19 9.04
C ALA A 468 20.65 14.33 10.27
N LEU A 469 20.70 15.46 10.99
CA LEU A 469 19.85 15.71 12.16
C LEU A 469 18.36 15.65 11.84
N ALA A 470 17.95 16.20 10.68
CA ALA A 470 16.55 16.15 10.22
C ALA A 470 16.05 14.72 10.01
N CYS A 471 16.93 13.82 9.56
CA CYS A 471 16.57 12.44 9.25
C CYS A 471 16.58 11.50 10.47
N VAL A 472 17.24 11.87 11.61
CA VAL A 472 17.33 10.99 12.79
C VAL A 472 15.97 10.52 13.29
N PRO A 473 14.98 11.39 13.59
CA PRO A 473 13.69 10.93 14.11
C PRO A 473 12.93 10.04 13.12
N LEU A 474 13.01 10.35 11.83
CA LEU A 474 12.40 9.53 10.78
C LEU A 474 13.10 8.17 10.67
N THR A 475 14.43 8.13 10.79
CA THR A 475 15.18 6.86 10.79
C THR A 475 14.82 5.99 12.01
N VAL A 476 14.66 6.59 13.19
CA VAL A 476 14.19 5.86 14.38
C VAL A 476 12.80 5.26 14.14
N LEU A 477 11.89 6.03 13.56
CA LEU A 477 10.56 5.53 13.18
C LEU A 477 10.65 4.39 12.17
N MET A 478 11.51 4.50 11.14
CA MET A 478 11.72 3.45 10.12
C MET A 478 12.30 2.18 10.75
N VAL A 479 13.26 2.29 11.69
CA VAL A 479 13.81 1.13 12.42
C VAL A 479 12.72 0.44 13.25
N ALA A 480 11.92 1.21 13.98
CA ALA A 480 10.79 0.67 14.73
C ALA A 480 9.78 -0.03 13.81
N TYR A 481 9.46 0.59 12.67
CA TYR A 481 8.55 0.00 11.69
C TYR A 481 9.12 -1.26 11.02
N THR A 482 10.43 -1.33 10.76
CA THR A 482 11.10 -2.56 10.30
C THR A 482 10.88 -3.71 11.28
N ALA A 483 11.05 -3.46 12.58
CA ALA A 483 10.85 -4.47 13.62
C ALA A 483 9.39 -4.95 13.65
N VAL A 484 8.42 -4.03 13.64
CA VAL A 484 6.99 -4.36 13.60
C VAL A 484 6.64 -5.16 12.34
N SER A 485 7.10 -4.71 11.17
CA SER A 485 6.83 -5.37 9.88
C SER A 485 7.31 -6.81 9.86
N LEU A 486 8.54 -7.06 10.32
CA LEU A 486 9.09 -8.42 10.37
C LEU A 486 8.38 -9.29 11.40
N SER A 487 8.01 -8.72 12.55
CA SER A 487 7.25 -9.46 13.56
C SER A 487 5.89 -9.89 13.05
N VAL A 488 5.18 -9.02 12.33
CA VAL A 488 3.86 -9.33 11.76
C VAL A 488 3.96 -10.40 10.67
N ILE A 489 4.95 -10.30 9.76
CA ILE A 489 5.11 -11.28 8.67
C ILE A 489 5.60 -12.64 9.19
N ALA A 490 6.33 -12.67 10.31
CA ALA A 490 6.79 -13.92 10.91
C ALA A 490 5.68 -14.68 11.62
N GLU A 491 4.54 -14.05 11.93
CA GLU A 491 3.40 -14.77 12.51
C GLU A 491 2.81 -15.71 11.47
N PRO A 492 2.67 -17.02 11.78
CA PRO A 492 1.99 -17.95 10.89
C PRO A 492 0.54 -17.48 10.71
N MET A 493 0.10 -17.39 9.45
CA MET A 493 -1.30 -17.12 9.13
C MET A 493 -2.17 -18.33 9.49
N VAL A 494 -2.52 -18.47 10.76
CA VAL A 494 -3.45 -19.50 11.22
C VAL A 494 -4.86 -18.97 11.02
N ARG A 495 -5.55 -19.46 9.99
CA ARG A 495 -7.01 -19.33 9.91
C ARG A 495 -7.61 -20.29 10.92
N PHE A 496 -8.02 -19.79 12.07
CA PHE A 496 -8.91 -20.53 12.96
C PHE A 496 -10.27 -20.66 12.26
N LEU A 497 -10.60 -21.89 11.83
CA LEU A 497 -12.00 -22.22 11.58
C LEU A 497 -12.70 -22.18 12.95
N PRO A 498 -13.85 -21.51 13.09
CA PRO A 498 -14.62 -21.54 14.33
C PRO A 498 -14.91 -23.00 14.74
N GLU A 499 -14.82 -23.29 16.04
CA GLU A 499 -15.07 -24.66 16.58
C GLU A 499 -16.28 -25.41 15.99
N PRO A 500 -17.45 -24.74 15.73
CA PRO A 500 -18.57 -25.41 15.08
C PRO A 500 -18.29 -25.87 13.65
N ALA A 501 -17.43 -25.19 12.91
CA ALA A 501 -17.06 -25.60 11.55
C ALA A 501 -16.05 -26.76 11.56
N GLN A 502 -15.17 -26.84 12.57
CA GLN A 502 -14.28 -28.00 12.77
C GLN A 502 -15.08 -29.24 13.20
N ALA A 503 -16.07 -29.09 14.07
CA ALA A 503 -16.97 -30.19 14.49
C ALA A 503 -17.82 -30.70 13.31
N ALA A 504 -18.30 -29.80 12.44
CA ALA A 504 -19.05 -30.19 11.24
C ALA A 504 -18.16 -30.90 10.22
N PHE A 505 -16.92 -30.46 10.02
CA PHE A 505 -15.97 -31.10 9.10
C PHE A 505 -15.54 -32.49 9.59
N MET A 506 -15.33 -32.67 10.91
CA MET A 506 -15.03 -33.96 11.52
C MET A 506 -16.25 -34.89 11.48
N ALA A 507 -17.46 -34.38 11.69
CA ALA A 507 -18.70 -35.17 11.60
C ALA A 507 -18.98 -35.68 10.18
N PHE A 508 -18.69 -34.87 9.14
CA PHE A 508 -18.82 -35.28 7.74
C PHE A 508 -17.73 -36.29 7.33
N GLY A 509 -16.50 -36.17 7.83
CA GLY A 509 -15.40 -37.11 7.57
C GLY A 509 -15.65 -38.50 8.15
N ILE A 510 -16.29 -38.57 9.31
CA ILE A 510 -16.62 -39.84 9.99
C ILE A 510 -17.85 -40.52 9.36
N ALA A 511 -18.81 -39.76 8.82
CA ALA A 511 -19.98 -40.29 8.16
C ALA A 511 -19.68 -40.95 6.79
N GLY A 512 -18.62 -40.46 6.08
CA GLY A 512 -18.21 -41.02 4.80
C GLY A 512 -17.45 -42.35 4.85
N PHE A 513 -17.03 -42.81 6.06
CA PHE A 513 -16.24 -44.04 6.20
C PHE A 513 -17.05 -45.23 6.73
N LYS A 514 -18.35 -45.08 6.99
CA LYS A 514 -19.23 -46.16 7.55
C LYS A 514 -20.24 -46.74 6.58
N SER A 515 -20.20 -46.44 5.29
CA SER A 515 -21.18 -47.01 4.32
C SER A 515 -20.54 -47.84 3.20
N GLY A 516 -19.54 -48.65 3.54
CA GLY A 516 -18.91 -49.53 2.58
C GLY A 516 -18.56 -50.90 3.19
N ASP A 517 -19.53 -51.57 3.83
CA ASP A 517 -19.51 -53.01 4.05
C ASP A 517 -20.93 -53.48 4.34
N GLY A 518 -21.55 -54.09 3.30
CA GLY A 518 -22.86 -54.75 3.37
C GLY A 518 -23.29 -55.22 2.00
#